data_7e62daa3137b7b2539fd76d3b1263d98
#
_entry.id   7e62daa3137b7b2539fd76d3b1263d98
#
_cell.length_a   1.000
_cell.length_b   1.000
_cell.length_c   1.000
_cell.angle_alpha   90.00
_cell.angle_beta   90.00
_cell.angle_gamma   90.00
#
_symmetry.space_group_name_H-M   'P 1'
#
loop_
_entity.id
_entity.type
_entity.pdbx_description
1 polymer ?
#
loop_
_entity_poly.entity_id
_entity_poly.type
_entity_poly.pdbx_seq_one_letter_code
_entity_poly.pdbx_strand_id
1 'polypeptide(L)'
;TVHALNVYMLEEYMARRIVGISLKIVDKGTGTFKEYNKEVPVPTDDYKVDKLQVKGEKRGTFWSTKRGSITSKEGMILQIAANKSFGTMKIEITGKGARGGGAGYGPIEDSIEMLKMPKLESNSNLVKMAKAIADPAKKNDKVRRDFYNRVSKFENMTRKIFDEEVAKKDASWIHSKLGVITILEAFNNASTIKANRLITRLINYAGSKSEDASVYVKVSN
;
A
#
# COMPACT_ATOMS: atom_id res chain seq x y z
N THR A 1 18.53 -12.77 -20.43
CA THR A 1 17.82 -11.80 -19.59
C THR A 1 16.82 -12.51 -18.67
N VAL A 2 16.40 -11.90 -17.56
CA VAL A 2 15.40 -12.46 -16.62
C VAL A 2 14.09 -12.79 -17.37
N HIS A 3 13.67 -11.93 -18.29
CA HIS A 3 12.48 -12.15 -19.12
C HIS A 3 12.57 -13.47 -19.93
N ALA A 4 13.68 -13.72 -20.61
CA ALA A 4 13.87 -14.96 -21.37
C ALA A 4 13.83 -16.20 -20.45
N LEU A 5 14.39 -16.11 -19.25
CA LEU A 5 14.30 -17.18 -18.26
C LEU A 5 12.86 -17.43 -17.81
N ASN A 6 12.10 -16.37 -17.58
CA ASN A 6 10.69 -16.49 -17.15
C ASN A 6 9.80 -17.07 -18.25
N VAL A 7 10.03 -16.71 -19.52
CA VAL A 7 9.35 -17.34 -20.67
C VAL A 7 9.67 -18.84 -20.71
N TYR A 8 10.94 -19.19 -20.62
CA TYR A 8 11.38 -20.60 -20.58
C TYR A 8 10.73 -21.34 -19.40
N MET A 9 10.76 -20.77 -18.19
CA MET A 9 10.14 -21.39 -17.02
C MET A 9 8.61 -21.57 -17.19
N LEU A 10 7.94 -20.63 -17.85
CA LEU A 10 6.52 -20.76 -18.16
C LEU A 10 6.25 -21.88 -19.16
N GLU A 11 7.04 -21.99 -20.22
CA GLU A 11 6.96 -23.08 -21.21
C GLU A 11 7.17 -24.43 -20.55
N GLU A 12 8.19 -24.56 -19.69
CA GLU A 12 8.48 -25.80 -18.96
C GLU A 12 7.36 -26.15 -17.96
N TYR A 13 6.74 -25.14 -17.32
CA TYR A 13 5.60 -25.33 -16.45
C TYR A 13 4.36 -25.81 -17.22
N MET A 14 4.04 -25.17 -18.35
CA MET A 14 2.91 -25.58 -19.21
C MET A 14 3.11 -27.00 -19.80
N ALA A 15 4.35 -27.36 -20.07
CA ALA A 15 4.73 -28.70 -20.50
C ALA A 15 4.77 -29.74 -19.36
N ARG A 16 4.48 -29.33 -18.11
CA ARG A 16 4.50 -30.16 -16.90
C ARG A 16 5.88 -30.78 -16.58
N ARG A 17 6.96 -30.12 -17.02
CA ARG A 17 8.34 -30.58 -16.73
C ARG A 17 8.93 -29.94 -15.47
N ILE A 18 8.51 -28.72 -15.14
CA ILE A 18 8.98 -28.00 -13.96
C ILE A 18 7.77 -27.42 -13.23
N VAL A 19 7.81 -27.40 -11.90
CA VAL A 19 6.88 -26.68 -11.06
C VAL A 19 7.61 -25.97 -9.93
N GLY A 20 7.49 -24.65 -9.87
CA GLY A 20 7.93 -23.86 -8.71
C GLY A 20 6.88 -23.96 -7.60
N ILE A 21 7.30 -24.28 -6.37
CA ILE A 21 6.39 -24.40 -5.23
C ILE A 21 6.75 -23.39 -4.15
N SER A 22 5.79 -22.56 -3.78
CA SER A 22 5.90 -21.71 -2.58
C SER A 22 5.09 -22.33 -1.44
N LEU A 23 5.80 -22.88 -0.47
CA LEU A 23 5.19 -23.51 0.71
C LEU A 23 4.91 -22.45 1.78
N LYS A 24 3.71 -22.48 2.32
CA LYS A 24 3.34 -21.80 3.57
C LYS A 24 3.00 -22.84 4.62
N ILE A 25 3.12 -22.48 5.89
CA ILE A 25 2.74 -23.39 6.98
C ILE A 25 1.26 -23.73 6.82
N VAL A 26 0.98 -25.04 6.78
CA VAL A 26 -0.38 -25.59 6.69
C VAL A 26 -0.70 -26.22 8.05
N ASP A 27 -1.37 -25.46 8.91
CA ASP A 27 -1.59 -25.84 10.30
C ASP A 27 -2.71 -26.91 10.47
N LYS A 28 -3.57 -27.11 9.46
CA LYS A 28 -4.78 -27.93 9.56
C LYS A 28 -4.81 -29.18 8.67
N GLY A 29 -3.69 -29.61 8.14
CA GLY A 29 -3.58 -30.83 7.35
C GLY A 29 -4.21 -30.77 5.94
N THR A 30 -4.93 -29.68 5.61
CA THR A 30 -5.50 -29.44 4.27
C THR A 30 -4.97 -28.14 3.71
N GLY A 31 -4.26 -28.20 2.60
CA GLY A 31 -3.74 -27.05 1.89
C GLY A 31 -4.52 -26.75 0.62
N THR A 32 -4.70 -25.48 0.33
CA THR A 32 -5.21 -25.02 -0.96
C THR A 32 -4.05 -24.77 -1.93
N PHE A 33 -4.23 -25.17 -3.17
CA PHE A 33 -3.27 -24.96 -4.25
C PHE A 33 -3.76 -23.80 -5.12
N LYS A 34 -2.90 -22.82 -5.34
CA LYS A 34 -3.20 -21.69 -6.21
C LYS A 34 -2.01 -21.40 -7.13
N GLU A 35 -2.27 -21.40 -8.43
CA GLU A 35 -1.29 -21.02 -9.44
C GLU A 35 -1.13 -19.50 -9.50
N TYR A 36 0.12 -19.04 -9.65
CA TYR A 36 0.48 -17.63 -9.77
C TYR A 36 1.38 -17.41 -10.98
N ASN A 37 1.31 -16.23 -11.55
CA ASN A 37 2.11 -15.80 -12.71
C ASN A 37 1.91 -16.68 -13.98
N LYS A 38 0.76 -17.30 -14.13
CA LYS A 38 0.41 -18.12 -15.29
C LYS A 38 0.02 -17.28 -16.52
N GLU A 39 -0.49 -16.09 -16.28
CA GLU A 39 -0.85 -15.13 -17.32
C GLU A 39 0.00 -13.88 -17.17
N VAL A 40 0.58 -13.39 -18.25
CA VAL A 40 1.27 -12.09 -18.24
C VAL A 40 0.20 -11.01 -18.27
N PRO A 41 0.08 -10.14 -17.25
CA PRO A 41 -0.83 -9.01 -17.36
C PRO A 41 -0.30 -8.10 -18.45
N VAL A 42 -1.15 -7.75 -19.40
CA VAL A 42 -0.88 -6.61 -20.28
C VAL A 42 -1.00 -5.37 -19.42
N PRO A 43 0.07 -4.57 -19.22
CA PRO A 43 -0.06 -3.29 -18.51
C PRO A 43 -1.08 -2.45 -19.26
N THR A 44 -2.14 -2.01 -18.56
CA THR A 44 -3.02 -0.99 -19.12
C THR A 44 -2.30 0.34 -18.96
N ASP A 45 -2.12 1.07 -20.05
CA ASP A 45 -1.28 2.26 -20.08
C ASP A 45 -1.80 3.43 -19.24
N ASP A 46 -3.07 3.44 -18.84
CA ASP A 46 -3.69 4.55 -18.13
C ASP A 46 -4.69 4.12 -17.05
N TYR A 47 -4.25 4.19 -15.79
CA TYR A 47 -5.14 4.06 -14.64
C TYR A 47 -5.64 5.44 -14.16
N LYS A 48 -6.93 5.52 -13.84
CA LYS A 48 -7.57 6.74 -13.34
C LYS A 48 -7.95 6.57 -11.88
N VAL A 49 -7.57 7.53 -11.04
CA VAL A 49 -8.00 7.54 -9.63
C VAL A 49 -9.51 7.65 -9.55
N ASP A 50 -10.13 6.76 -8.79
CA ASP A 50 -11.56 6.77 -8.49
C ASP A 50 -11.79 7.22 -7.06
N LYS A 51 -11.18 6.54 -6.08
CA LYS A 51 -11.48 6.76 -4.68
C LYS A 51 -10.24 6.70 -3.78
N LEU A 52 -10.15 7.67 -2.87
CA LEU A 52 -9.18 7.69 -1.78
C LEU A 52 -9.90 7.28 -0.49
N GLN A 53 -9.41 6.26 0.20
CA GLN A 53 -10.03 5.75 1.41
C GLN A 53 -8.99 5.56 2.50
N VAL A 54 -9.34 5.98 3.69
CA VAL A 54 -8.55 5.72 4.89
C VAL A 54 -8.93 4.39 5.53
N LYS A 55 -10.01 3.78 5.06
CA LYS A 55 -10.49 2.46 5.47
C LYS A 55 -9.72 1.38 4.73
N GLY A 56 -9.19 0.41 5.45
CA GLY A 56 -8.91 -0.90 4.90
C GLY A 56 -10.25 -1.57 4.51
N GLU A 57 -10.21 -2.49 3.56
CA GLU A 57 -11.39 -3.18 3.06
C GLU A 57 -12.33 -3.65 4.19
N LYS A 58 -13.60 -3.33 4.04
CA LYS A 58 -14.79 -3.88 4.71
C LYS A 58 -14.88 -3.88 6.24
N ARG A 59 -13.83 -3.73 7.02
CA ARG A 59 -13.90 -3.81 8.48
C ARG A 59 -13.17 -2.68 9.17
N GLY A 60 -13.93 -1.85 9.82
CA GLY A 60 -13.43 -0.89 10.78
C GLY A 60 -13.41 0.56 10.31
N THR A 61 -13.37 1.42 11.28
CA THR A 61 -13.20 2.85 11.14
C THR A 61 -11.73 3.18 10.85
N PHE A 62 -11.44 4.42 10.56
CA PHE A 62 -10.07 4.93 10.47
C PHE A 62 -9.16 4.41 11.61
N TRP A 63 -9.70 4.30 12.82
CA TRP A 63 -8.94 3.90 14.01
C TRP A 63 -8.74 2.40 14.18
N SER A 64 -9.53 1.57 13.54
CA SER A 64 -9.40 0.11 13.64
C SER A 64 -8.38 -0.46 12.67
N THR A 65 -7.94 0.30 11.67
CA THR A 65 -6.98 -0.16 10.67
C THR A 65 -5.78 0.78 10.50
N LYS A 66 -4.61 0.21 10.30
CA LYS A 66 -3.37 0.93 9.95
C LYS A 66 -3.28 1.25 8.45
N ARG A 67 -4.25 0.80 7.65
CA ARG A 67 -4.19 0.83 6.19
C ARG A 67 -5.01 1.98 5.61
N GLY A 68 -4.64 2.36 4.42
CA GLY A 68 -5.43 3.18 3.51
C GLY A 68 -5.45 2.53 2.13
N SER A 69 -6.31 2.99 1.26
CA SER A 69 -6.39 2.49 -0.10
C SER A 69 -6.71 3.59 -1.11
N ILE A 70 -6.19 3.40 -2.31
CA ILE A 70 -6.50 4.19 -3.49
C ILE A 70 -7.04 3.22 -4.52
N THR A 71 -8.27 3.44 -4.96
CA THR A 71 -8.92 2.61 -5.97
C THR A 71 -8.86 3.31 -7.32
N SER A 72 -8.55 2.57 -8.38
CA SER A 72 -8.66 3.06 -9.74
C SER A 72 -10.03 2.72 -10.33
N LYS A 73 -10.46 3.47 -11.36
CA LYS A 73 -11.69 3.20 -12.12
C LYS A 73 -11.67 1.84 -12.81
N GLU A 74 -10.48 1.35 -13.13
CA GLU A 74 -10.24 0.04 -13.77
C GLU A 74 -10.29 -1.12 -12.75
N GLY A 75 -10.56 -0.81 -11.47
CA GLY A 75 -10.75 -1.82 -10.41
C GLY A 75 -9.46 -2.27 -9.71
N MET A 76 -8.33 -1.58 -9.96
CA MET A 76 -7.09 -1.81 -9.22
C MET A 76 -7.12 -1.08 -7.89
N ILE A 77 -6.56 -1.70 -6.87
CA ILE A 77 -6.51 -1.15 -5.51
C ILE A 77 -5.06 -1.10 -5.03
N LEU A 78 -4.60 0.09 -4.71
CA LEU A 78 -3.34 0.31 -4.00
C LEU A 78 -3.63 0.32 -2.50
N GLN A 79 -3.22 -0.70 -1.78
CA GLN A 79 -3.29 -0.74 -0.33
C GLN A 79 -2.03 -0.14 0.27
N ILE A 80 -2.18 0.86 1.11
CA ILE A 80 -1.08 1.57 1.76
C ILE A 80 -0.98 1.09 3.21
N ALA A 81 0.21 0.68 3.62
CA ALA A 81 0.49 0.29 5.00
C ALA A 81 1.94 0.59 5.35
N ALA A 82 2.23 0.80 6.62
CA ALA A 82 3.61 0.74 7.10
C ALA A 82 4.05 -0.71 7.30
N ASN A 83 5.32 -0.96 7.09
CA ASN A 83 5.97 -2.16 7.58
C ASN A 83 5.93 -2.19 9.13
N LYS A 84 6.42 -3.24 9.75
CA LYS A 84 6.43 -3.39 11.22
C LYS A 84 7.04 -2.16 11.90
N SER A 85 6.76 -1.98 13.16
CA SER A 85 7.21 -0.91 14.08
C SER A 85 8.11 0.16 13.48
N PHE A 86 7.55 1.32 13.17
CA PHE A 86 8.24 2.45 12.56
C PHE A 86 8.91 2.17 11.20
N GLY A 87 8.56 1.07 10.56
CA GLY A 87 9.07 0.72 9.24
C GLY A 87 8.56 1.68 8.16
N THR A 88 9.24 1.69 7.02
CA THR A 88 8.85 2.50 5.86
C THR A 88 7.47 2.10 5.33
N MET A 89 6.82 3.04 4.71
CA MET A 89 5.54 2.80 4.03
C MET A 89 5.75 1.90 2.81
N LYS A 90 4.75 1.09 2.52
CA LYS A 90 4.67 0.29 1.30
C LYS A 90 3.27 0.37 0.72
N ILE A 91 3.19 0.18 -0.58
CA ILE A 91 1.95 -0.01 -1.31
C ILE A 91 1.91 -1.45 -1.80
N GLU A 92 0.82 -2.15 -1.54
CA GLU A 92 0.52 -3.45 -2.12
C GLU A 92 -0.60 -3.29 -3.15
N ILE A 93 -0.45 -3.92 -4.30
CA ILE A 93 -1.44 -3.86 -5.37
C ILE A 93 -2.33 -5.09 -5.28
N THR A 94 -3.63 -4.86 -5.28
CA THR A 94 -4.67 -5.88 -5.32
C THR A 94 -5.74 -5.47 -6.32
N GLY A 95 -6.66 -6.37 -6.66
CA GLY A 95 -7.77 -6.07 -7.56
C GLY A 95 -7.97 -7.16 -8.60
N LYS A 96 -8.94 -6.95 -9.49
CA LYS A 96 -9.28 -7.90 -10.55
C LYS A 96 -8.11 -7.99 -11.54
N GLY A 97 -7.50 -9.16 -11.64
CA GLY A 97 -6.32 -9.38 -12.49
C GLY A 97 -4.97 -8.99 -11.86
N ALA A 98 -4.96 -8.42 -10.64
CA ALA A 98 -3.71 -8.06 -9.98
C ALA A 98 -2.98 -9.29 -9.42
N ARG A 99 -1.68 -9.34 -9.64
CA ARG A 99 -0.80 -10.44 -9.23
C ARG A 99 -0.09 -10.23 -7.91
N GLY A 100 -0.51 -9.27 -7.10
CA GLY A 100 0.08 -9.07 -5.78
C GLY A 100 1.49 -8.50 -5.81
N GLY A 101 1.74 -7.54 -6.65
CA GLY A 101 2.96 -6.74 -6.62
C GLY A 101 2.91 -5.64 -5.57
N GLY A 102 4.04 -5.04 -5.25
CA GLY A 102 4.11 -3.92 -4.33
C GLY A 102 5.26 -2.96 -4.63
N ALA A 103 5.11 -1.74 -4.18
CA ALA A 103 6.14 -0.73 -4.20
C ALA A 103 6.54 -0.33 -2.78
N GLY A 104 7.83 -0.26 -2.53
CA GLY A 104 8.37 0.34 -1.30
C GLY A 104 8.29 1.86 -1.32
N TYR A 105 8.80 2.49 -0.27
CA TYR A 105 8.77 3.94 -0.14
C TYR A 105 9.59 4.66 -1.22
N GLY A 106 10.79 4.18 -1.54
CA GLY A 106 11.66 4.76 -2.56
C GLY A 106 10.96 4.96 -3.91
N PRO A 107 10.42 3.89 -4.55
CA PRO A 107 9.66 4.04 -5.80
C PRO A 107 8.47 4.98 -5.74
N ILE A 108 7.86 5.17 -4.55
CA ILE A 108 6.80 6.15 -4.37
C ILE A 108 7.39 7.58 -4.41
N GLU A 109 8.49 7.81 -3.66
CA GLU A 109 9.20 9.10 -3.66
C GLU A 109 9.71 9.45 -5.05
N ASP A 110 10.37 8.52 -5.74
CA ASP A 110 10.88 8.71 -7.10
C ASP A 110 9.75 9.10 -8.08
N SER A 111 8.60 8.44 -7.97
CA SER A 111 7.44 8.75 -8.81
C SER A 111 6.87 10.14 -8.53
N ILE A 112 6.85 10.55 -7.27
CA ILE A 112 6.41 11.88 -6.84
C ILE A 112 7.37 12.96 -7.34
N GLU A 113 8.67 12.74 -7.22
CA GLU A 113 9.70 13.66 -7.71
C GLU A 113 9.64 13.81 -9.23
N MET A 114 9.58 12.71 -9.98
CA MET A 114 9.46 12.74 -11.44
C MET A 114 8.23 13.49 -11.94
N LEU A 115 7.14 13.44 -11.19
CA LEU A 115 5.89 14.16 -11.48
C LEU A 115 5.91 15.61 -10.97
N LYS A 116 7.02 16.05 -10.39
CA LYS A 116 7.15 17.38 -9.77
C LYS A 116 5.99 17.67 -8.81
N MET A 117 5.69 16.70 -7.95
CA MET A 117 4.72 16.82 -6.87
C MET A 117 5.42 17.25 -5.58
N PRO A 118 4.69 17.80 -4.60
CA PRO A 118 5.26 18.12 -3.30
C PRO A 118 5.90 16.87 -2.66
N LYS A 119 7.10 17.05 -2.12
CA LYS A 119 7.86 15.97 -1.48
C LYS A 119 7.09 15.41 -0.29
N LEU A 120 7.13 14.09 -0.13
CA LEU A 120 6.56 13.43 1.03
C LEU A 120 7.32 13.75 2.32
N GLU A 121 6.63 13.66 3.43
CA GLU A 121 7.26 13.73 4.75
C GLU A 121 8.22 12.56 4.95
N SER A 122 9.43 12.82 5.40
CA SER A 122 10.43 11.76 5.61
C SER A 122 10.00 10.79 6.72
N ASN A 123 10.41 9.52 6.59
CA ASN A 123 10.09 8.52 7.61
C ASN A 123 10.59 8.91 8.99
N SER A 124 11.77 9.52 9.09
CA SER A 124 12.34 9.99 10.38
C SER A 124 11.48 11.07 11.02
N ASN A 125 10.91 11.96 10.23
CA ASN A 125 10.02 13.01 10.73
C ASN A 125 8.65 12.44 11.13
N LEU A 126 8.10 11.50 10.35
CA LEU A 126 6.88 10.77 10.73
C LEU A 126 7.04 10.03 12.06
N VAL A 127 8.20 9.45 12.34
CA VAL A 127 8.50 8.81 13.64
C VAL A 127 8.52 9.83 14.77
N LYS A 128 9.18 10.99 14.58
CA LYS A 128 9.20 12.06 15.57
C LYS A 128 7.78 12.58 15.86
N MET A 129 7.00 12.82 14.83
CA MET A 129 5.60 13.25 14.96
C MET A 129 4.76 12.23 15.72
N ALA A 130 4.88 10.95 15.36
CA ALA A 130 4.13 9.88 16.01
C ALA A 130 4.42 9.78 17.51
N LYS A 131 5.69 9.86 17.90
CA LYS A 131 6.10 9.87 19.32
C LYS A 131 5.56 11.10 20.05
N ALA A 132 5.61 12.29 19.44
CA ALA A 132 5.08 13.50 20.02
C ALA A 132 3.55 13.45 20.20
N ILE A 133 2.83 12.85 19.24
CA ILE A 133 1.37 12.69 19.31
C ILE A 133 0.98 11.67 20.39
N ALA A 134 1.73 10.58 20.53
CA ALA A 134 1.46 9.54 21.51
C ALA A 134 1.75 9.98 22.96
N ASP A 135 2.55 11.01 23.15
CA ASP A 135 2.94 11.51 24.47
C ASP A 135 1.72 12.13 25.20
N PRO A 136 1.25 11.53 26.30
CA PRO A 136 0.08 12.04 27.01
C PRO A 136 0.30 13.44 27.63
N ALA A 137 1.53 13.85 27.88
CA ALA A 137 1.86 15.17 28.40
C ALA A 137 1.68 16.28 27.34
N LYS A 138 1.61 15.94 26.06
CA LYS A 138 1.53 16.87 24.93
C LYS A 138 0.16 16.95 24.26
N LYS A 139 -0.94 16.77 25.01
CA LYS A 139 -2.30 16.76 24.47
C LYS A 139 -2.69 17.98 23.63
N ASN A 140 -2.15 19.15 23.98
CA ASN A 140 -2.43 20.42 23.28
C ASN A 140 -1.30 20.82 22.33
N ASP A 141 -0.37 19.94 22.06
CA ASP A 141 0.74 20.19 21.16
C ASP A 141 0.26 20.51 19.74
N LYS A 142 0.98 21.38 19.07
CA LYS A 142 0.72 21.76 17.66
C LYS A 142 0.67 20.54 16.76
N VAL A 143 1.60 19.58 16.94
CA VAL A 143 1.69 18.37 16.12
C VAL A 143 0.42 17.53 16.21
N ARG A 144 -0.16 17.44 17.43
CA ARG A 144 -1.42 16.70 17.64
C ARG A 144 -2.62 17.41 17.00
N ARG A 145 -2.66 18.74 17.03
CA ARG A 145 -3.69 19.51 16.32
C ARG A 145 -3.55 19.35 14.80
N ASP A 146 -2.35 19.45 14.30
CA ASP A 146 -2.08 19.29 12.87
C ASP A 146 -2.47 17.89 12.40
N PHE A 147 -2.19 16.86 13.19
CA PHE A 147 -2.64 15.49 12.89
C PHE A 147 -4.17 15.38 12.86
N TYR A 148 -4.87 15.96 13.81
CA TYR A 148 -6.33 16.02 13.81
C TYR A 148 -6.86 16.69 12.51
N ASN A 149 -6.32 17.84 12.15
CA ASN A 149 -6.72 18.58 10.95
C ASN A 149 -6.49 17.78 9.66
N ARG A 150 -5.44 16.97 9.63
CA ARG A 150 -5.16 16.07 8.51
C ARG A 150 -6.13 14.88 8.46
N VAL A 151 -6.40 14.27 9.62
CA VAL A 151 -7.37 13.16 9.75
C VAL A 151 -8.76 13.59 9.33
N SER A 152 -9.22 14.78 9.78
CA SER A 152 -10.56 15.27 9.51
C SER A 152 -10.86 15.53 8.02
N LYS A 153 -9.85 15.59 7.17
CA LYS A 153 -10.04 15.67 5.71
C LYS A 153 -10.55 14.37 5.10
N PHE A 154 -10.27 13.24 5.77
CA PHE A 154 -10.56 11.90 5.25
C PHE A 154 -11.56 11.13 6.11
N GLU A 155 -11.83 11.60 7.31
CA GLU A 155 -12.73 10.96 8.27
C GLU A 155 -13.54 12.02 9.01
N ASN A 156 -14.85 11.87 9.03
CA ASN A 156 -15.74 12.75 9.82
C ASN A 156 -15.62 12.40 11.30
N MET A 157 -14.80 13.16 12.02
CA MET A 157 -14.45 12.88 13.40
C MET A 157 -14.41 14.16 14.21
N THR A 158 -15.05 14.17 15.38
CA THR A 158 -14.92 15.29 16.33
C THR A 158 -13.57 15.24 17.03
N ARG A 159 -13.10 16.40 17.49
CA ARG A 159 -11.84 16.49 18.26
C ARG A 159 -11.87 15.61 19.50
N LYS A 160 -13.01 15.50 20.19
CA LYS A 160 -13.16 14.66 21.37
C LYS A 160 -12.91 13.19 21.04
N ILE A 161 -13.59 12.65 20.01
CA ILE A 161 -13.40 11.27 19.55
C ILE A 161 -11.94 11.02 19.14
N PHE A 162 -11.34 11.97 18.43
CA PHE A 162 -9.93 11.89 18.05
C PHE A 162 -9.01 11.73 19.26
N ASP A 163 -9.16 12.60 20.26
CA ASP A 163 -8.30 12.57 21.45
C ASP A 163 -8.49 11.30 22.29
N GLU A 164 -9.71 10.81 22.42
CA GLU A 164 -10.03 9.54 23.09
C GLU A 164 -9.40 8.34 22.38
N GLU A 165 -9.43 8.33 21.06
CA GLU A 165 -8.86 7.24 20.27
C GLU A 165 -7.33 7.28 20.23
N VAL A 166 -6.72 8.46 20.06
CA VAL A 166 -5.26 8.61 20.08
C VAL A 166 -4.69 8.16 21.42
N ALA A 167 -5.39 8.43 22.53
CA ALA A 167 -4.95 8.01 23.85
C ALA A 167 -4.82 6.50 24.04
N LYS A 168 -5.51 5.70 23.19
CA LYS A 168 -5.48 4.23 23.20
C LYS A 168 -4.43 3.63 22.27
N LYS A 169 -3.70 4.46 21.52
CA LYS A 169 -2.80 3.99 20.45
C LYS A 169 -1.34 4.25 20.80
N ASP A 170 -0.49 3.30 20.43
CA ASP A 170 0.96 3.45 20.50
C ASP A 170 1.50 4.34 19.37
N ALA A 171 2.73 4.81 19.53
CA ALA A 171 3.38 5.64 18.54
C ALA A 171 3.60 4.92 17.19
N SER A 172 3.77 3.60 17.19
CA SER A 172 3.92 2.81 15.96
C SER A 172 2.63 2.80 15.13
N TRP A 173 1.50 2.68 15.81
CA TRP A 173 0.21 2.75 15.14
C TRP A 173 -0.03 4.16 14.55
N ILE A 174 0.26 5.22 15.33
CA ILE A 174 0.13 6.62 14.89
C ILE A 174 1.07 6.90 13.71
N HIS A 175 2.30 6.40 13.75
CA HIS A 175 3.25 6.48 12.63
C HIS A 175 2.66 5.88 11.36
N SER A 176 2.09 4.68 11.44
CA SER A 176 1.45 4.04 10.28
C SER A 176 0.32 4.90 9.70
N LYS A 177 -0.48 5.54 10.56
CA LYS A 177 -1.55 6.43 10.12
C LYS A 177 -1.05 7.71 9.47
N LEU A 178 -0.02 8.33 10.05
CA LEU A 178 0.63 9.51 9.47
C LEU A 178 1.15 9.21 8.05
N GLY A 179 1.82 8.08 7.87
CA GLY A 179 2.32 7.68 6.56
C GLY A 179 1.20 7.45 5.55
N VAL A 180 0.12 6.75 5.94
CA VAL A 180 -1.07 6.58 5.09
C VAL A 180 -1.62 7.93 4.65
N ILE A 181 -1.85 8.84 5.61
CA ILE A 181 -2.39 10.18 5.32
C ILE A 181 -1.47 10.95 4.39
N THR A 182 -0.16 10.91 4.62
CA THR A 182 0.83 11.61 3.79
C THR A 182 0.74 11.18 2.33
N ILE A 183 0.58 9.89 2.06
CA ILE A 183 0.41 9.39 0.69
C ILE A 183 -0.97 9.77 0.12
N LEU A 184 -2.04 9.65 0.89
CA LEU A 184 -3.36 10.07 0.44
C LEU A 184 -3.43 11.57 0.14
N GLU A 185 -2.78 12.41 0.95
CA GLU A 185 -2.66 13.86 0.70
C GLU A 185 -1.90 14.16 -0.59
N ALA A 186 -0.85 13.39 -0.91
CA ALA A 186 -0.14 13.56 -2.17
C ALA A 186 -1.06 13.35 -3.38
N PHE A 187 -1.94 12.36 -3.32
CA PHE A 187 -2.96 12.15 -4.36
C PHE A 187 -4.06 13.21 -4.35
N ASN A 188 -4.58 13.56 -3.17
CA ASN A 188 -5.69 14.51 -3.03
C ASN A 188 -5.30 15.94 -3.43
N ASN A 189 -4.07 16.34 -3.17
CA ASN A 189 -3.56 17.69 -3.47
C ASN A 189 -2.98 17.80 -4.90
N ALA A 190 -2.86 16.69 -5.62
CA ALA A 190 -2.41 16.68 -7.00
C ALA A 190 -3.52 17.10 -7.96
N SER A 191 -3.16 17.67 -9.10
CA SER A 191 -4.11 17.75 -10.21
C SER A 191 -4.52 16.34 -10.65
N THR A 192 -5.73 16.19 -11.19
CA THR A 192 -6.24 14.91 -11.70
C THR A 192 -5.25 14.21 -12.63
N ILE A 193 -4.58 15.00 -13.51
CA ILE A 193 -3.58 14.47 -14.44
C ILE A 193 -2.39 13.85 -13.67
N LYS A 194 -1.86 14.56 -12.67
CA LYS A 194 -0.72 14.07 -11.88
C LYS A 194 -1.12 12.87 -11.01
N ALA A 195 -2.30 12.89 -10.40
CA ALA A 195 -2.82 11.77 -9.61
C ALA A 195 -2.97 10.51 -10.47
N ASN A 196 -3.52 10.63 -11.67
CA ASN A 196 -3.67 9.51 -12.61
C ASN A 196 -2.29 8.99 -13.08
N ARG A 197 -1.36 9.87 -13.38
CA ARG A 197 0.02 9.46 -13.73
C ARG A 197 0.72 8.77 -12.57
N LEU A 198 0.51 9.22 -11.34
CA LEU A 198 1.10 8.60 -10.16
C LEU A 198 0.56 7.19 -9.94
N ILE A 199 -0.77 7.00 -9.98
CA ILE A 199 -1.37 5.67 -9.80
C ILE A 199 -0.92 4.72 -10.92
N THR A 200 -0.90 5.18 -12.18
CA THR A 200 -0.41 4.41 -13.33
C THR A 200 1.03 3.96 -13.13
N ARG A 201 1.93 4.87 -12.75
CA ARG A 201 3.34 4.52 -12.49
C ARG A 201 3.50 3.48 -11.39
N LEU A 202 2.77 3.63 -10.29
CA LEU A 202 2.88 2.71 -9.16
C LEU A 202 2.33 1.31 -9.51
N ILE A 203 1.23 1.24 -10.25
CA ILE A 203 0.66 -0.04 -10.71
C ILE A 203 1.61 -0.72 -11.70
N ASN A 204 2.11 0.02 -12.70
CA ASN A 204 3.05 -0.53 -13.69
C ASN A 204 4.37 -0.94 -13.06
N TYR A 205 4.91 -0.15 -12.11
CA TYR A 205 6.12 -0.52 -11.36
C TYR A 205 5.93 -1.84 -10.59
N ALA A 206 4.80 -2.00 -9.92
CA ALA A 206 4.52 -3.23 -9.19
C ALA A 206 4.19 -4.40 -10.12
N GLY A 207 3.56 -4.13 -11.26
CA GLY A 207 3.33 -5.09 -12.34
C GLY A 207 4.63 -5.61 -12.93
N SER A 208 5.56 -4.72 -13.30
CA SER A 208 6.85 -5.11 -13.86
C SER A 208 7.66 -6.01 -12.94
N LYS A 209 7.56 -5.81 -11.60
CA LYS A 209 8.17 -6.73 -10.64
C LYS A 209 7.52 -8.10 -10.60
N SER A 210 6.24 -8.21 -10.91
CA SER A 210 5.56 -9.51 -11.00
C SER A 210 5.81 -10.20 -12.34
N GLU A 211 6.10 -9.45 -13.42
CA GLU A 211 6.53 -9.98 -14.71
C GLU A 211 7.92 -10.63 -14.64
N ASP A 212 8.76 -10.15 -13.73
CA ASP A 212 10.06 -10.76 -13.44
C ASP A 212 9.97 -12.01 -12.55
N ALA A 213 8.78 -12.40 -12.08
CA ALA A 213 8.59 -13.56 -11.25
C ALA A 213 8.14 -14.77 -12.05
N SER A 214 8.87 -15.88 -11.88
CA SER A 214 8.54 -17.17 -12.50
C SER A 214 7.15 -17.67 -12.07
N VAL A 215 6.51 -18.49 -12.92
CA VAL A 215 5.29 -19.19 -12.56
C VAL A 215 5.53 -20.15 -11.37
N TYR A 216 4.61 -20.17 -10.44
CA TYR A 216 4.70 -21.08 -9.29
C TYR A 216 3.32 -21.44 -8.72
N VAL A 217 3.28 -22.55 -7.98
CA VAL A 217 2.13 -22.97 -7.18
C VAL A 217 2.36 -22.58 -5.74
N LYS A 218 1.42 -21.89 -5.15
CA LYS A 218 1.41 -21.60 -3.71
C LYS A 218 0.52 -22.60 -2.99
N VAL A 219 1.06 -23.20 -1.94
CA VAL A 219 0.31 -24.05 -1.00
C VAL A 219 0.11 -23.26 0.28
N SER A 220 -1.14 -23.06 0.68
CA SER A 220 -1.50 -22.33 1.90
C SER A 220 -2.82 -22.85 2.48
N ASN A 221 -3.09 -22.53 3.74
CA ASN A 221 -4.40 -22.77 4.36
C ASN A 221 -5.48 -21.95 3.70
#